data_cc49a848a5eb938c9ba0b5d53ccc8847
#
_entry.id   cc49a848a5eb938c9ba0b5d53ccc8847
#
_cell.length_a   1.000
_cell.length_b   1.000
_cell.length_c   1.000
_cell.angle_alpha   90.00
_cell.angle_beta   90.00
_cell.angle_gamma   90.00
#
_symmetry.space_group_name_H-M   'P 1'
#
loop_
_entity.id
_entity.type
_entity.pdbx_description
1 polymer ?
#
loop_
_entity_poly.entity_id
_entity_poly.type
_entity_poly.pdbx_seq_one_letter_code
_entity_poly.pdbx_strand_id
1 'polypeptide(L)'
;MLTNKNINKNNEKIAGKNKIKNLDEFYGFRMPNKNEATWTQQTVKLHNTMEISTLLIFFIVNCFFLISNTMHMILDGLNQDIIKTYAIIAIFFFSILIINRKSGMIFGLSNKNYDIQILDCKAWSIRKEPNENSYSYYAAICTDSQYSEEYISIQSYAYHCLVDNLNEDMFLVRVQETNAQKKPMYYLQTRKSLA
;
A
#
# COMPACT_ATOMS: atom_id res chain seq x y z
N MET A 1 22.58 -11.31 -12.11
CA MET A 1 23.62 -10.50 -12.81
C MET A 1 22.97 -9.86 -14.02
N LEU A 2 22.69 -8.56 -13.99
CA LEU A 2 22.23 -7.83 -15.17
C LEU A 2 23.41 -7.73 -16.14
N THR A 3 23.22 -8.24 -17.35
CA THR A 3 24.27 -8.20 -18.37
C THR A 3 24.54 -6.74 -18.77
N ASN A 4 25.79 -6.38 -19.09
CA ASN A 4 26.20 -5.03 -19.54
C ASN A 4 25.31 -4.43 -20.65
N LYS A 5 24.65 -5.28 -21.44
CA LYS A 5 23.73 -4.90 -22.52
C LYS A 5 22.43 -4.26 -21.98
N ASN A 6 21.95 -4.67 -20.80
CA ASN A 6 20.76 -4.10 -20.17
C ASN A 6 21.06 -2.75 -19.50
N ILE A 7 22.28 -2.55 -18.98
CA ILE A 7 22.70 -1.29 -18.36
C ILE A 7 22.75 -0.17 -19.42
N ASN A 8 23.34 -0.42 -20.59
CA ASN A 8 23.40 0.57 -21.69
C ASN A 8 21.99 0.96 -22.19
N LYS A 9 21.11 -0.01 -22.36
CA LYS A 9 19.73 0.25 -22.83
C LYS A 9 18.90 1.05 -21.83
N ASN A 10 19.18 0.91 -20.53
CA ASN A 10 18.53 1.67 -19.49
C ASN A 10 19.02 3.12 -19.42
N ASN A 11 20.30 3.35 -19.64
CA ASN A 11 20.89 4.69 -19.66
C ASN A 11 20.37 5.53 -20.84
N GLU A 12 20.13 4.93 -22.01
CA GLU A 12 19.52 5.61 -23.15
C GLU A 12 18.10 6.13 -22.84
N LYS A 13 17.33 5.42 -22.01
CA LYS A 13 15.96 5.83 -21.64
C LYS A 13 15.88 7.06 -20.78
N ILE A 14 16.92 7.36 -20.01
CA ILE A 14 16.97 8.53 -19.11
C ILE A 14 17.85 9.65 -19.64
N ALA A 15 18.52 9.43 -20.78
CA ALA A 15 19.38 10.43 -21.39
C ALA A 15 18.59 11.72 -21.71
N GLY A 16 19.08 12.86 -21.22
CA GLY A 16 18.43 14.16 -21.42
C GLY A 16 17.21 14.44 -20.55
N LYS A 17 16.82 13.53 -19.65
CA LYS A 17 15.70 13.74 -18.73
C LYS A 17 16.17 14.34 -17.42
N ASN A 18 15.32 15.16 -16.81
CA ASN A 18 15.58 15.74 -15.50
C ASN A 18 15.44 14.70 -14.38
N LYS A 19 16.47 14.58 -13.56
CA LYS A 19 16.47 13.75 -12.36
C LYS A 19 15.64 14.42 -11.26
N ILE A 20 14.71 13.67 -10.67
CA ILE A 20 13.96 14.09 -9.49
C ILE A 20 14.37 13.25 -8.27
N LYS A 21 14.23 13.84 -7.07
CA LYS A 21 14.59 13.19 -5.81
C LYS A 21 13.40 12.49 -5.16
N ASN A 22 12.23 13.11 -5.25
CA ASN A 22 11.00 12.59 -4.65
C ASN A 22 9.93 12.40 -5.71
N LEU A 23 9.05 11.42 -5.52
CA LEU A 23 7.94 11.15 -6.45
C LEU A 23 6.94 12.32 -6.55
N ASP A 24 6.85 13.14 -5.50
CA ASP A 24 6.01 14.36 -5.50
C ASP A 24 6.49 15.42 -6.50
N GLU A 25 7.76 15.39 -6.92
CA GLU A 25 8.37 16.34 -7.84
C GLU A 25 8.04 16.06 -9.31
N PHE A 26 7.42 14.90 -9.61
CA PHE A 26 6.93 14.66 -10.95
C PHE A 26 5.82 15.66 -11.32
N TYR A 27 5.94 16.25 -12.50
CA TYR A 27 4.84 17.01 -13.10
C TYR A 27 4.12 16.19 -14.17
N GLY A 28 2.87 16.59 -14.46
CA GLY A 28 2.03 15.87 -15.41
C GLY A 28 1.04 14.91 -14.77
N PHE A 29 0.88 14.96 -13.44
CA PHE A 29 -0.25 14.29 -12.79
C PHE A 29 -1.56 14.84 -13.34
N ARG A 30 -2.47 13.92 -13.66
CA ARG A 30 -3.81 14.21 -14.15
C ARG A 30 -4.87 13.47 -13.36
N MET A 31 -6.09 13.92 -13.45
CA MET A 31 -7.23 13.18 -12.91
C MET A 31 -7.41 11.86 -13.68
N PRO A 32 -7.75 10.76 -12.97
CA PRO A 32 -8.05 9.50 -13.62
C PRO A 32 -9.30 9.59 -14.50
N ASN A 33 -9.32 8.88 -15.60
CA ASN A 33 -10.55 8.68 -16.37
C ASN A 33 -11.50 7.71 -15.61
N LYS A 34 -12.72 7.52 -16.10
CA LYS A 34 -13.75 6.72 -15.42
C LYS A 34 -13.30 5.28 -15.11
N ASN A 35 -12.60 4.63 -16.04
CA ASN A 35 -12.13 3.26 -15.87
C ASN A 35 -10.96 3.20 -14.88
N GLU A 36 -10.01 4.11 -15.02
CA GLU A 36 -8.86 4.25 -14.13
C GLU A 36 -9.31 4.59 -12.69
N ALA A 37 -10.31 5.47 -12.53
CA ALA A 37 -10.87 5.82 -11.23
C ALA A 37 -11.51 4.62 -10.54
N THR A 38 -12.33 3.85 -11.25
CA THR A 38 -12.98 2.66 -10.70
C THR A 38 -11.93 1.65 -10.23
N TRP A 39 -10.95 1.38 -11.05
CA TRP A 39 -9.89 0.44 -10.74
C TRP A 39 -9.02 0.92 -9.57
N THR A 40 -8.62 2.19 -9.55
CA THR A 40 -7.82 2.76 -8.46
C THR A 40 -8.57 2.70 -7.13
N GLN A 41 -9.86 3.03 -7.14
CA GLN A 41 -10.71 2.91 -5.96
C GLN A 41 -10.81 1.46 -5.47
N GLN A 42 -10.92 0.48 -6.37
CA GLN A 42 -10.93 -0.94 -6.01
C GLN A 42 -9.59 -1.37 -5.38
N THR A 43 -8.47 -0.94 -5.95
CA THR A 43 -7.13 -1.26 -5.41
C THR A 43 -6.91 -0.66 -4.02
N VAL A 44 -7.24 0.61 -3.83
CA VAL A 44 -7.15 1.29 -2.53
C VAL A 44 -8.09 0.63 -1.52
N LYS A 45 -9.33 0.29 -1.94
CA LYS A 45 -10.29 -0.41 -1.10
C LYS A 45 -9.81 -1.80 -0.71
N LEU A 46 -9.21 -2.55 -1.63
CA LEU A 46 -8.68 -3.89 -1.36
C LEU A 46 -7.55 -3.83 -0.33
N HIS A 47 -6.61 -2.90 -0.48
CA HIS A 47 -5.51 -2.71 0.47
C HIS A 47 -6.04 -2.39 1.88
N ASN A 48 -6.96 -1.43 1.97
CA ASN A 48 -7.61 -1.09 3.24
C ASN A 48 -8.42 -2.27 3.82
N THR A 49 -9.05 -3.09 2.99
CA THR A 49 -9.82 -4.26 3.43
C THR A 49 -8.93 -5.33 4.07
N MET A 50 -7.72 -5.55 3.57
CA MET A 50 -6.76 -6.48 4.17
C MET A 50 -6.33 -6.05 5.57
N GLU A 51 -6.03 -4.76 5.76
CA GLU A 51 -5.69 -4.21 7.07
C GLU A 51 -6.86 -4.30 8.06
N ILE A 52 -8.09 -4.04 7.59
CA ILE A 52 -9.32 -4.14 8.39
C ILE A 52 -9.57 -5.59 8.78
N SER A 53 -9.40 -6.55 7.88
CA SER A 53 -9.61 -7.97 8.18
C SER A 53 -8.73 -8.43 9.33
N THR A 54 -7.48 -7.99 9.37
CA THR A 54 -6.55 -8.30 10.45
C THR A 54 -7.04 -7.71 11.79
N LEU A 55 -7.44 -6.44 11.80
CA LEU A 55 -7.99 -5.80 13.00
C LEU A 55 -9.31 -6.43 13.45
N LEU A 56 -10.18 -6.85 12.51
CA LEU A 56 -11.43 -7.53 12.82
C LEU A 56 -11.18 -8.89 13.49
N ILE A 57 -10.21 -9.66 13.02
CA ILE A 57 -9.81 -10.92 13.65
C ILE A 57 -9.36 -10.69 15.09
N PHE A 58 -8.49 -9.69 15.32
CA PHE A 58 -8.06 -9.33 16.68
C PHE A 58 -9.24 -8.92 17.55
N PHE A 59 -10.18 -8.15 17.02
CA PHE A 59 -11.40 -7.75 17.74
C PHE A 59 -12.24 -8.96 18.14
N ILE A 60 -12.50 -9.90 17.21
CA ILE A 60 -13.28 -11.11 17.47
C ILE A 60 -12.61 -11.97 18.54
N VAL A 61 -11.30 -12.16 18.46
CA VAL A 61 -10.53 -12.92 19.46
C VAL A 61 -10.66 -12.28 20.85
N ASN A 62 -10.54 -10.94 20.94
CA ASN A 62 -10.72 -10.25 22.22
C ASN A 62 -12.14 -10.37 22.77
N CYS A 63 -13.17 -10.29 21.92
CA CYS A 63 -14.56 -10.53 22.33
C CYS A 63 -14.75 -11.94 22.87
N PHE A 64 -14.15 -12.95 22.24
CA PHE A 64 -14.20 -14.34 22.71
C PHE A 64 -13.56 -14.49 24.11
N PHE A 65 -12.38 -13.91 24.32
CA PHE A 65 -11.76 -13.90 25.65
C PHE A 65 -12.59 -13.18 26.70
N LEU A 66 -13.23 -12.09 26.33
CA LEU A 66 -14.12 -11.34 27.23
C LEU A 66 -15.33 -12.18 27.66
N ILE A 67 -15.97 -12.86 26.72
CA ILE A 67 -17.10 -13.77 27.00
C ILE A 67 -16.66 -14.94 27.89
N SER A 68 -15.54 -15.59 27.55
CA SER A 68 -15.00 -16.70 28.32
C SER A 68 -14.68 -16.31 29.76
N ASN A 69 -14.02 -15.17 29.98
CA ASN A 69 -13.74 -14.69 31.34
C ASN A 69 -14.99 -14.30 32.12
N THR A 70 -16.00 -13.74 31.44
CA THR A 70 -17.26 -13.41 32.08
C THR A 70 -17.98 -14.68 32.55
N MET A 71 -17.95 -15.75 31.75
CA MET A 71 -18.49 -17.05 32.14
C MET A 71 -17.74 -17.64 33.35
N HIS A 72 -16.41 -17.58 33.37
CA HIS A 72 -15.60 -18.01 34.51
C HIS A 72 -15.91 -17.18 35.77
N MET A 73 -16.09 -15.89 35.64
CA MET A 73 -16.48 -15.01 36.76
C MET A 73 -17.83 -15.40 37.34
N ILE A 74 -18.80 -15.77 36.52
CA ILE A 74 -20.14 -16.19 36.95
C ILE A 74 -20.09 -17.54 37.67
N LEU A 75 -19.27 -18.48 37.17
CA LEU A 75 -19.18 -19.83 37.70
C LEU A 75 -18.31 -19.94 38.97
N ASP A 76 -17.14 -19.30 38.97
CA ASP A 76 -16.10 -19.48 39.96
C ASP A 76 -15.94 -18.28 40.91
N GLY A 77 -16.72 -17.23 40.69
CA GLY A 77 -16.61 -15.98 41.39
C GLY A 77 -15.42 -15.10 40.95
N LEU A 78 -15.35 -13.92 41.53
CA LEU A 78 -14.32 -12.93 41.18
C LEU A 78 -13.00 -13.32 41.87
N ASN A 79 -12.01 -13.66 41.11
CA ASN A 79 -10.65 -13.94 41.58
C ASN A 79 -9.62 -12.98 40.98
N GLN A 80 -8.41 -12.97 41.53
CA GLN A 80 -7.36 -12.04 41.13
C GLN A 80 -6.90 -12.26 39.68
N ASP A 81 -6.97 -13.48 39.15
CA ASP A 81 -6.54 -13.80 37.80
C ASP A 81 -7.57 -13.37 36.76
N ILE A 82 -8.85 -13.41 37.09
CA ILE A 82 -9.93 -12.85 36.28
C ILE A 82 -9.74 -11.33 36.13
N ILE A 83 -9.43 -10.63 37.24
CA ILE A 83 -9.20 -9.17 37.21
C ILE A 83 -8.01 -8.82 36.31
N LYS A 84 -6.90 -9.56 36.41
CA LYS A 84 -5.72 -9.36 35.55
C LYS A 84 -6.08 -9.56 34.06
N THR A 85 -6.87 -10.58 33.75
CA THR A 85 -7.27 -10.86 32.38
C THR A 85 -8.16 -9.78 31.79
N TYR A 86 -9.10 -9.24 32.57
CA TYR A 86 -9.89 -8.07 32.15
C TYR A 86 -9.02 -6.84 31.89
N ALA A 87 -8.02 -6.60 32.74
CA ALA A 87 -7.07 -5.48 32.55
C ALA A 87 -6.30 -5.64 31.21
N ILE A 88 -5.83 -6.84 30.90
CA ILE A 88 -5.14 -7.13 29.64
C ILE A 88 -6.07 -6.90 28.45
N ILE A 89 -7.30 -7.42 28.50
CA ILE A 89 -8.31 -7.24 27.43
C ILE A 89 -8.59 -5.74 27.22
N ALA A 90 -8.74 -4.97 28.31
CA ALA A 90 -8.96 -3.54 28.24
C ALA A 90 -7.79 -2.81 27.56
N ILE A 91 -6.54 -3.14 27.91
CA ILE A 91 -5.34 -2.58 27.27
C ILE A 91 -5.33 -2.87 25.78
N PHE A 92 -5.64 -4.10 25.37
CA PHE A 92 -5.73 -4.47 23.94
C PHE A 92 -6.82 -3.69 23.21
N PHE A 93 -8.00 -3.58 23.83
CA PHE A 93 -9.12 -2.84 23.25
C PHE A 93 -8.79 -1.35 23.05
N PHE A 94 -8.21 -0.72 24.07
CA PHE A 94 -7.75 0.68 23.99
C PHE A 94 -6.63 0.85 22.95
N SER A 95 -5.73 -0.10 22.84
CA SER A 95 -4.68 -0.08 21.80
C SER A 95 -5.27 -0.12 20.40
N ILE A 96 -6.26 -0.98 20.15
CA ILE A 96 -6.99 -1.04 18.87
C ILE A 96 -7.70 0.30 18.59
N LEU A 97 -8.34 0.91 19.57
CA LEU A 97 -9.00 2.21 19.42
C LEU A 97 -8.00 3.33 19.08
N ILE A 98 -6.83 3.34 19.73
CA ILE A 98 -5.78 4.34 19.48
C ILE A 98 -5.21 4.16 18.07
N ILE A 99 -4.91 2.92 17.66
CA ILE A 99 -4.42 2.60 16.31
C ILE A 99 -5.46 3.04 15.28
N ASN A 100 -6.72 2.69 15.49
CA ASN A 100 -7.80 3.07 14.60
C ASN A 100 -7.97 4.59 14.51
N ARG A 101 -7.89 5.32 15.63
CA ARG A 101 -7.98 6.79 15.65
C ARG A 101 -6.82 7.44 14.88
N LYS A 102 -5.61 6.88 14.98
CA LYS A 102 -4.43 7.37 14.24
C LYS A 102 -4.47 7.00 12.76
N SER A 103 -4.90 5.79 12.42
CA SER A 103 -4.93 5.29 11.05
C SER A 103 -6.24 5.63 10.32
N GLY A 104 -7.31 5.90 11.07
CA GLY A 104 -8.65 6.10 10.53
C GLY A 104 -9.22 4.86 9.82
N MET A 105 -8.69 3.68 10.12
CA MET A 105 -8.93 2.46 9.36
C MET A 105 -10.34 1.90 9.52
N ILE A 106 -10.89 1.82 10.74
CA ILE A 106 -12.14 1.08 10.97
C ILE A 106 -13.38 1.94 10.72
N PHE A 107 -13.38 3.19 11.17
CA PHE A 107 -14.55 4.07 11.11
C PHE A 107 -14.53 5.11 9.99
N GLY A 108 -13.40 5.24 9.28
CA GLY A 108 -13.21 6.26 8.26
C GLY A 108 -13.46 5.81 6.81
N LEU A 109 -13.81 4.55 6.59
CA LEU A 109 -13.83 3.95 5.26
C LEU A 109 -14.95 4.41 4.33
N SER A 110 -16.07 4.89 4.88
CA SER A 110 -17.21 5.29 4.05
C SER A 110 -17.16 6.75 3.56
N ASN A 111 -16.36 7.61 4.22
CA ASN A 111 -16.42 9.07 3.98
C ASN A 111 -15.05 9.72 3.73
N LYS A 112 -13.98 8.96 3.47
CA LYS A 112 -12.69 9.55 3.14
C LYS A 112 -12.71 10.02 1.69
N ASN A 113 -12.69 11.31 1.49
CA ASN A 113 -12.38 11.91 0.22
C ASN A 113 -10.88 11.74 -0.03
N TYR A 114 -10.52 10.89 -0.97
CA TYR A 114 -9.18 10.77 -1.48
C TYR A 114 -9.06 11.62 -2.74
N ASP A 115 -8.02 12.43 -2.80
CA ASP A 115 -7.56 13.01 -4.06
C ASP A 115 -6.70 11.96 -4.75
N ILE A 116 -7.16 11.48 -5.89
CA ILE A 116 -6.50 10.45 -6.69
C ILE A 116 -6.02 11.11 -7.98
N GLN A 117 -4.72 11.04 -8.20
CA GLN A 117 -4.07 11.54 -9.40
C GLN A 117 -3.25 10.42 -10.03
N ILE A 118 -3.13 10.43 -11.33
CA ILE A 118 -2.32 9.46 -12.07
C ILE A 118 -1.31 10.16 -12.96
N LEU A 119 -0.16 9.51 -13.11
CA LEU A 119 0.92 9.93 -13.99
C LEU A 119 1.24 8.79 -14.94
N ASP A 120 1.11 9.02 -16.25
CA ASP A 120 1.54 8.06 -17.26
C ASP A 120 3.07 8.00 -17.28
N CYS A 121 3.63 6.80 -17.14
CA CYS A 121 5.06 6.59 -17.00
C CYS A 121 5.51 5.26 -17.61
N LYS A 122 6.82 5.05 -17.67
CA LYS A 122 7.45 3.80 -18.04
C LYS A 122 8.48 3.39 -17.01
N ALA A 123 8.74 2.11 -16.87
CA ALA A 123 9.87 1.66 -16.08
C ALA A 123 11.17 1.84 -16.88
N TRP A 124 12.17 2.47 -16.25
CA TRP A 124 13.51 2.50 -16.82
C TRP A 124 14.44 1.49 -16.16
N SER A 125 14.12 1.06 -14.94
CA SER A 125 14.87 0.03 -14.22
C SER A 125 13.92 -0.82 -13.36
N ILE A 126 14.25 -2.10 -13.21
CA ILE A 126 13.53 -3.02 -12.33
C ILE A 126 14.52 -3.77 -11.46
N ARG A 127 14.10 -4.11 -10.24
CA ARG A 127 14.91 -4.84 -9.28
C ARG A 127 14.07 -5.90 -8.57
N LYS A 128 14.72 -7.05 -8.32
CA LYS A 128 14.18 -8.14 -7.50
C LYS A 128 15.10 -8.34 -6.31
N GLU A 129 14.56 -8.32 -5.12
CA GLU A 129 15.28 -8.53 -3.87
C GLU A 129 14.77 -9.79 -3.16
N PRO A 130 15.66 -10.65 -2.67
CA PRO A 130 15.27 -11.79 -1.85
C PRO A 130 14.75 -11.30 -0.50
N ASN A 131 13.67 -11.92 -0.03
CA ASN A 131 13.14 -11.78 1.32
C ASN A 131 13.14 -13.18 1.97
N GLU A 132 12.92 -13.31 3.28
CA GLU A 132 13.08 -14.58 4.03
C GLU A 132 12.42 -15.80 3.35
N ASN A 133 11.20 -15.68 2.81
CA ASN A 133 10.47 -16.77 2.15
C ASN A 133 9.92 -16.40 0.76
N SER A 134 10.32 -15.25 0.20
CA SER A 134 9.74 -14.72 -1.03
C SER A 134 10.69 -13.75 -1.73
N TYR A 135 10.16 -13.03 -2.71
CA TYR A 135 10.86 -11.95 -3.38
C TYR A 135 10.03 -10.67 -3.34
N SER A 136 10.72 -9.56 -3.10
CA SER A 136 10.15 -8.22 -3.27
C SER A 136 10.57 -7.66 -4.62
N TYR A 137 9.64 -7.01 -5.29
CA TYR A 137 9.81 -6.50 -6.65
C TYR A 137 9.66 -5.00 -6.66
N TYR A 138 10.52 -4.33 -7.42
CA TYR A 138 10.59 -2.88 -7.46
C TYR A 138 10.81 -2.39 -8.88
N ALA A 139 10.31 -1.19 -9.18
CA ALA A 139 10.59 -0.49 -10.42
C ALA A 139 10.92 0.98 -10.17
N ALA A 140 11.85 1.52 -10.92
CA ALA A 140 12.11 2.94 -11.00
C ALA A 140 11.50 3.46 -12.31
N ILE A 141 10.86 4.63 -12.24
CA ILE A 141 10.02 5.15 -13.32
C ILE A 141 10.61 6.37 -13.98
N CYS A 142 10.20 6.58 -15.23
CA CYS A 142 10.46 7.79 -15.98
C CYS A 142 9.22 8.21 -16.80
N THR A 143 9.13 9.51 -17.05
CA THR A 143 8.25 10.13 -18.05
C THR A 143 9.08 10.53 -19.27
N ASP A 144 8.52 11.27 -20.19
CA ASP A 144 9.28 11.77 -21.35
C ASP A 144 10.37 12.77 -20.95
N SER A 145 10.17 13.51 -19.87
CA SER A 145 11.03 14.62 -19.43
C SER A 145 11.74 14.42 -18.09
N GLN A 146 11.28 13.48 -17.28
CA GLN A 146 11.79 13.28 -15.91
C GLN A 146 12.04 11.79 -15.60
N TYR A 147 12.93 11.54 -14.63
CA TYR A 147 13.13 10.20 -14.08
C TYR A 147 13.42 10.25 -12.58
N SER A 148 13.05 9.20 -11.87
CA SER A 148 13.39 8.99 -10.46
C SER A 148 14.30 7.78 -10.30
N GLU A 149 15.28 7.88 -9.38
CA GLU A 149 16.06 6.73 -8.91
C GLU A 149 15.37 6.01 -7.75
N GLU A 150 14.32 6.60 -7.19
CA GLU A 150 13.52 5.97 -6.17
C GLU A 150 12.78 4.76 -6.75
N TYR A 151 12.95 3.61 -6.07
CA TYR A 151 12.31 2.36 -6.45
C TYR A 151 10.98 2.22 -5.71
N ILE A 152 9.93 2.01 -6.47
CA ILE A 152 8.57 1.80 -5.96
C ILE A 152 8.30 0.30 -5.95
N SER A 153 7.72 -0.21 -4.86
CA SER A 153 7.29 -1.60 -4.78
C SER A 153 6.19 -1.88 -5.81
N ILE A 154 6.31 -3.01 -6.51
CA ILE A 154 5.34 -3.46 -7.50
C ILE A 154 4.91 -4.90 -7.23
N GLN A 155 3.77 -5.28 -7.76
CA GLN A 155 3.29 -6.66 -7.69
C GLN A 155 4.13 -7.59 -8.56
N SER A 156 4.22 -8.87 -8.18
CA SER A 156 4.96 -9.89 -8.94
C SER A 156 4.52 -9.96 -10.41
N TYR A 157 3.21 -9.88 -10.67
CA TYR A 157 2.67 -9.87 -12.02
C TYR A 157 3.23 -8.69 -12.85
N ALA A 158 3.20 -7.48 -12.30
CA ALA A 158 3.73 -6.29 -12.97
C ALA A 158 5.24 -6.44 -13.25
N TYR A 159 5.99 -7.01 -12.32
CA TYR A 159 7.41 -7.30 -12.52
C TYR A 159 7.65 -8.23 -13.71
N HIS A 160 6.91 -9.33 -13.82
CA HIS A 160 7.07 -10.26 -14.95
C HIS A 160 6.71 -9.61 -16.29
N CYS A 161 5.65 -8.82 -16.35
CA CYS A 161 5.34 -8.04 -17.55
C CYS A 161 6.49 -7.11 -17.96
N LEU A 162 7.15 -6.47 -16.97
CA LEU A 162 8.27 -5.56 -17.22
C LEU A 162 9.57 -6.29 -17.60
N VAL A 163 9.79 -7.51 -17.11
CA VAL A 163 10.93 -8.34 -17.56
C VAL A 163 10.82 -8.64 -19.04
N ASP A 164 9.61 -8.96 -19.52
CA ASP A 164 9.35 -9.27 -20.91
C ASP A 164 9.38 -8.00 -21.78
N ASN A 165 8.86 -6.89 -21.28
CA ASN A 165 8.81 -5.63 -22.00
C ASN A 165 8.95 -4.41 -21.06
N LEU A 166 10.17 -3.90 -20.90
CA LEU A 166 10.42 -2.66 -20.13
C LEU A 166 9.75 -1.40 -20.70
N ASN A 167 9.22 -1.44 -21.92
CA ASN A 167 8.49 -0.33 -22.54
C ASN A 167 6.97 -0.41 -22.27
N GLU A 168 6.54 -1.37 -21.46
CA GLU A 168 5.14 -1.47 -21.05
C GLU A 168 4.66 -0.15 -20.48
N ASP A 169 3.50 0.30 -20.96
CA ASP A 169 2.87 1.52 -20.42
C ASP A 169 2.37 1.27 -19.00
N MET A 170 2.78 2.15 -18.13
CA MET A 170 2.45 2.12 -16.71
C MET A 170 1.85 3.44 -16.29
N PHE A 171 1.23 3.43 -15.14
CA PHE A 171 0.84 4.65 -14.47
C PHE A 171 1.16 4.58 -12.97
N LEU A 172 1.65 5.70 -12.47
CA LEU A 172 1.85 5.96 -11.06
C LEU A 172 0.56 6.57 -10.51
N VAL A 173 -0.02 5.92 -9.54
CA VAL A 173 -1.20 6.41 -8.81
C VAL A 173 -0.74 7.08 -7.54
N ARG A 174 -1.06 8.36 -7.40
CA ARG A 174 -0.88 9.15 -6.18
C ARG A 174 -2.22 9.23 -5.46
N VAL A 175 -2.26 8.78 -4.23
CA VAL A 175 -3.45 8.80 -3.39
C VAL A 175 -3.17 9.65 -2.16
N GLN A 176 -3.88 10.75 -2.01
CA GLN A 176 -3.77 11.62 -0.86
C GLN A 176 -5.11 11.74 -0.15
N GLU A 177 -5.11 11.60 1.17
CA GLU A 177 -6.29 11.85 1.99
C GLU A 177 -6.53 13.36 2.11
N THR A 178 -7.69 13.85 1.69
CA THR A 178 -8.00 15.28 1.57
C THR A 178 -7.91 16.04 2.90
N ASN A 179 -8.12 15.36 4.02
CA ASN A 179 -8.12 15.95 5.36
C ASN A 179 -6.93 15.55 6.24
N ALA A 180 -5.95 14.84 5.71
CA ALA A 180 -4.81 14.38 6.48
C ALA A 180 -3.52 15.09 6.08
N GLN A 181 -2.78 15.56 7.06
CA GLN A 181 -1.38 16.00 6.89
C GLN A 181 -0.42 14.82 6.64
N LYS A 182 -0.93 13.74 6.03
CA LYS A 182 -0.15 12.54 5.73
C LYS A 182 0.47 12.68 4.35
N LYS A 183 1.68 12.13 4.21
CA LYS A 183 2.32 12.00 2.90
C LYS A 183 1.44 11.19 1.95
N PRO A 184 1.40 11.52 0.66
CA PRO A 184 0.66 10.74 -0.33
C PRO A 184 1.20 9.31 -0.40
N MET A 185 0.32 8.38 -0.74
CA MET A 185 0.68 7.00 -1.04
C MET A 185 0.83 6.83 -2.54
N TYR A 186 1.80 6.02 -2.95
CA TYR A 186 2.10 5.77 -4.36
C TYR A 186 1.92 4.29 -4.69
N TYR A 187 1.22 4.04 -5.80
CA TYR A 187 1.01 2.70 -6.34
C TYR A 187 1.41 2.71 -7.82
N LEU A 188 2.22 1.73 -8.24
CA LEU A 188 2.63 1.60 -9.62
C LEU A 188 1.92 0.40 -10.26
N GLN A 189 1.32 0.64 -11.44
CA GLN A 189 0.48 -0.33 -12.12
C GLN A 189 0.78 -0.38 -13.62
N THR A 190 0.57 -1.54 -14.23
CA THR A 190 0.62 -1.71 -15.68
C THR A 190 -0.76 -1.51 -16.30
N ARG A 191 -0.85 -0.97 -17.50
CA ARG A 191 -2.14 -0.83 -18.22
C ARG A 191 -2.82 -2.17 -18.51
N LYS A 192 -2.07 -3.24 -18.63
CA LYS A 192 -2.62 -4.60 -18.80
C LYS A 192 -3.43 -5.08 -17.60
N SER A 193 -3.23 -4.52 -16.43
CA SER A 193 -4.04 -4.84 -15.25
C SER A 193 -5.43 -4.20 -15.28
N LEU A 194 -5.72 -3.34 -16.26
CA LEU A 194 -7.02 -2.69 -16.47
C LEU A 194 -7.94 -3.43 -17.47
N ALA A 195 -7.40 -4.37 -18.22
CA ALA A 195 -8.13 -5.19 -19.18
C ALA A 195 -8.66 -6.46 -18.51
#